data_099afbef82935037be4dc4551168a39f
#
_entry.id   099afbef82935037be4dc4551168a39f
#
_cell.length_a   1.000
_cell.length_b   1.000
_cell.length_c   1.000
_cell.angle_alpha   90.00
_cell.angle_beta   90.00
_cell.angle_gamma   90.00
#
_symmetry.space_group_name_H-M   'P 1'
#
loop_
_entity.id
_entity.type
_entity.pdbx_description
1 polymer ?
#
loop_
_entity_poly.entity_id
_entity_poly.type
_entity_poly.pdbx_seq_one_letter_code
_entity_poly.pdbx_strand_id
1 'polypeptide(L)'
;MLIKRGDLFYADLNPSYGSEQGGIRPVLVVQNNIGNMHSPTIVVLPITSSKKPILPVHTRVDDTDLLTDGSIVLAEQIRTIDKRRLRSYIGSLDADAMKRVDKIIKISLEVS
;
A
#
# COMPACT_ATOMS: atom_id res chain seq x y z
N MET A 1 18.80 1.47 2.07
CA MET A 1 17.80 0.50 1.55
C MET A 1 17.22 1.05 0.26
N LEU A 2 17.24 0.24 -0.80
CA LEU A 2 16.65 0.64 -2.08
C LEU A 2 15.17 0.29 -2.08
N ILE A 3 14.31 1.30 -2.13
CA ILE A 3 12.85 1.14 -2.15
C ILE A 3 12.35 1.38 -3.56
N LYS A 4 11.51 0.48 -4.06
CA LYS A 4 10.94 0.58 -5.41
C LYS A 4 9.41 0.62 -5.34
N ARG A 5 8.80 1.30 -6.31
CA ARG A 5 7.36 1.26 -6.48
C ARG A 5 6.90 -0.18 -6.69
N GLY A 6 5.90 -0.62 -5.95
CA GLY A 6 5.44 -2.00 -5.95
C GLY A 6 5.97 -2.84 -4.80
N ASP A 7 6.96 -2.34 -4.06
CA ASP A 7 7.48 -3.04 -2.89
C ASP A 7 6.46 -3.07 -1.76
N LEU A 8 6.49 -4.17 -1.00
CA LEU A 8 5.68 -4.39 0.18
C LEU A 8 6.58 -4.37 1.41
N PHE A 9 6.17 -3.61 2.42
CA PHE A 9 6.84 -3.54 3.72
C PHE A 9 5.81 -3.63 4.83
N TYR A 10 6.20 -4.13 5.99
CA TYR A 10 5.48 -3.78 7.21
C TYR A 10 5.83 -2.34 7.58
N ALA A 11 4.86 -1.60 8.06
CA ALA A 11 5.05 -0.23 8.50
C ALA A 11 4.24 0.05 9.76
N ASP A 12 4.78 0.92 10.61
CA ASP A 12 4.06 1.41 11.77
C ASP A 12 3.24 2.63 11.37
N LEU A 13 1.93 2.47 11.32
CA LEU A 13 0.99 3.51 10.91
C LEU A 13 0.44 4.30 12.10
N ASN A 14 0.91 4.04 13.31
CA ASN A 14 0.50 4.78 14.49
C ASN A 14 1.26 6.12 14.58
N PRO A 15 0.64 7.16 15.16
CA PRO A 15 -0.74 7.21 15.62
C PRO A 15 -1.73 7.29 14.46
N SER A 16 -2.89 6.66 14.64
CA SER A 16 -4.01 6.74 13.71
C SER A 16 -5.18 7.43 14.39
N TYR A 17 -6.09 7.97 13.59
CA TYR A 17 -7.23 8.72 14.09
C TYR A 17 -8.53 8.19 13.49
N GLY A 18 -9.49 7.87 14.34
CA GLY A 18 -10.81 7.40 13.90
C GLY A 18 -10.73 6.17 13.00
N SER A 19 -11.24 6.30 11.78
CA SER A 19 -11.33 5.21 10.81
C SER A 19 -10.05 5.02 9.98
N GLU A 20 -8.98 5.76 10.26
CA GLU A 20 -7.69 5.56 9.59
C GLU A 20 -7.11 4.19 9.96
N GLN A 21 -6.41 3.58 8.99
CA GLN A 21 -5.69 2.35 9.27
C GLN A 21 -4.53 2.65 10.21
N GLY A 22 -4.41 1.88 11.29
CA GLY A 22 -3.37 2.05 12.28
C GLY A 22 -2.64 0.74 12.58
N GLY A 23 -1.70 0.78 13.53
CA GLY A 23 -0.90 -0.36 13.92
C GLY A 23 0.20 -0.69 12.92
N ILE A 24 0.89 -1.80 13.19
CA ILE A 24 1.91 -2.33 12.27
C ILE A 24 1.21 -3.27 11.30
N ARG A 25 1.26 -2.94 10.02
CA ARG A 25 0.61 -3.71 8.97
C ARG A 25 1.32 -3.59 7.64
N PRO A 26 1.03 -4.49 6.69
CA PRO A 26 1.61 -4.37 5.36
C PRO A 26 1.16 -3.08 4.68
N VAL A 27 2.09 -2.46 3.94
CA VAL A 27 1.81 -1.33 3.07
C VAL A 27 2.45 -1.58 1.72
N LEU A 28 1.84 -1.00 0.68
CA LEU A 28 2.34 -1.05 -0.69
C LEU A 28 2.92 0.31 -1.05
N VAL A 29 4.16 0.32 -1.52
CA VAL A 29 4.81 1.54 -2.01
C VAL A 29 4.25 1.90 -3.39
N VAL A 30 3.68 3.09 -3.49
CA VAL A 30 3.11 3.59 -4.76
C VAL A 30 3.79 4.86 -5.26
N GLN A 31 4.67 5.46 -4.46
CA GLN A 31 5.46 6.61 -4.88
C GLN A 31 6.39 6.23 -6.03
N ASN A 32 6.62 7.17 -6.95
CA ASN A 32 7.55 6.97 -8.06
C ASN A 32 8.98 6.73 -7.57
N ASN A 33 9.81 6.09 -8.40
CA ASN A 33 11.15 5.66 -7.96
C ASN A 33 12.14 6.80 -7.77
N ILE A 34 11.92 7.95 -8.41
CA ILE A 34 12.75 9.14 -8.16
C ILE A 34 12.50 9.64 -6.73
N GLY A 35 11.23 9.76 -6.34
CA GLY A 35 10.86 10.11 -4.97
C GLY A 35 11.34 9.06 -3.97
N ASN A 36 11.23 7.78 -4.30
CA ASN A 36 11.69 6.70 -3.43
C ASN A 36 13.19 6.79 -3.14
N MET A 37 13.96 7.26 -4.10
CA MET A 37 15.41 7.41 -3.94
C MET A 37 15.78 8.66 -3.12
N HIS A 38 15.12 9.77 -3.35
CA HIS A 38 15.57 11.08 -2.86
C HIS A 38 14.75 11.66 -1.71
N SER A 39 13.48 11.29 -1.56
CA SER A 39 12.63 11.86 -0.52
C SER A 39 12.82 11.15 0.82
N PRO A 40 12.77 11.87 1.96
CA PRO A 40 12.72 11.24 3.28
C PRO A 40 11.35 10.62 3.60
N THR A 41 10.35 10.89 2.79
CA THR A 41 8.99 10.36 2.94
C THR A 41 8.64 9.44 1.79
N ILE A 42 7.59 8.65 1.99
CA ILE A 42 7.14 7.69 1.01
C ILE A 42 5.62 7.62 0.99
N VAL A 43 5.04 7.55 -0.20
CA VAL A 43 3.59 7.42 -0.38
C VAL A 43 3.24 5.94 -0.45
N VAL A 44 2.32 5.52 0.39
CA VAL A 44 1.93 4.11 0.51
C VAL A 44 0.41 3.95 0.54
N LEU A 45 -0.03 2.73 0.20
CA LEU A 45 -1.40 2.28 0.42
C LEU A 45 -1.38 1.19 1.50
N PRO A 46 -2.18 1.35 2.56
CA PRO A 46 -2.32 0.30 3.57
C PRO A 46 -2.99 -0.94 2.99
N ILE A 47 -2.64 -2.09 3.54
CA ILE A 47 -3.22 -3.38 3.20
C ILE A 47 -3.86 -3.96 4.45
N THR A 48 -5.07 -4.48 4.32
CA THR A 48 -5.80 -5.12 5.41
C THR A 48 -6.34 -6.47 4.95
N SER A 49 -6.52 -7.40 5.90
CA SER A 49 -7.25 -8.64 5.65
C SER A 49 -8.68 -8.42 6.08
N SER A 50 -9.64 -8.66 5.20
CA SER A 50 -11.04 -8.47 5.53
C SER A 50 -11.92 -9.39 4.69
N LYS A 51 -13.00 -9.88 5.32
CA LYS A 51 -14.06 -10.61 4.64
C LYS A 51 -15.18 -9.68 4.18
N LYS A 52 -15.05 -8.38 4.42
CA LYS A 52 -16.04 -7.38 4.00
C LYS A 52 -16.06 -7.26 2.49
N PRO A 53 -17.20 -6.83 1.90
CA PRO A 53 -17.28 -6.56 0.46
C PRO A 53 -16.22 -5.54 0.01
N ILE A 54 -15.70 -5.76 -1.17
CA ILE A 54 -14.72 -4.88 -1.79
C ILE A 54 -15.43 -3.67 -2.38
N LEU A 55 -14.92 -2.47 -2.06
CA LEU A 55 -15.39 -1.22 -2.67
C LEU A 55 -14.65 -0.98 -4.00
N PRO A 56 -15.18 -0.07 -4.86
CA PRO A 56 -14.52 0.24 -6.14
C PRO A 56 -13.09 0.78 -6.01
N VAL A 57 -12.72 1.31 -4.84
CA VAL A 57 -11.38 1.83 -4.55
C VAL A 57 -10.48 0.78 -3.89
N HIS A 58 -10.90 -0.48 -3.87
CA HIS A 58 -10.13 -1.59 -3.32
C HIS A 58 -9.74 -2.58 -4.41
N THR A 59 -8.63 -3.30 -4.20
CA THR A 59 -8.31 -4.48 -4.98
C THR A 59 -7.71 -5.55 -4.09
N ARG A 60 -8.07 -6.81 -4.37
CA ARG A 60 -7.45 -7.94 -3.68
C ARG A 60 -6.03 -8.17 -4.19
N VAL A 61 -5.19 -8.64 -3.30
CA VAL A 61 -3.80 -9.04 -3.58
C VAL A 61 -3.54 -10.41 -2.96
N ASP A 62 -4.51 -11.30 -3.12
CA ASP A 62 -4.46 -12.67 -2.60
C ASP A 62 -3.89 -13.67 -3.61
N ASP A 63 -3.43 -13.20 -4.77
CA ASP A 63 -2.72 -13.97 -5.79
C ASP A 63 -1.20 -14.04 -5.52
N THR A 64 -0.78 -13.70 -4.32
CA THR A 64 0.62 -13.79 -3.88
C THR A 64 0.70 -14.54 -2.56
N ASP A 65 1.76 -15.33 -2.38
CA ASP A 65 2.05 -16.02 -1.13
C ASP A 65 2.68 -15.09 -0.07
N LEU A 66 2.95 -13.85 -0.44
CA LEU A 66 3.63 -12.89 0.42
C LEU A 66 2.73 -12.32 1.50
N LEU A 67 1.41 -12.36 1.30
CA LEU A 67 0.42 -11.73 2.18
C LEU A 67 -0.61 -12.76 2.64
N THR A 68 -1.28 -12.44 3.74
CA THR A 68 -2.39 -13.25 4.27
C THR A 68 -3.53 -13.33 3.25
N ASP A 69 -4.17 -14.49 3.14
CA ASP A 69 -5.35 -14.67 2.30
C ASP A 69 -6.41 -13.61 2.61
N GLY A 70 -7.04 -13.10 1.56
CA GLY A 70 -8.05 -12.05 1.70
C GLY A 70 -7.47 -10.65 1.89
N SER A 71 -6.18 -10.46 1.64
CA SER A 71 -5.55 -9.14 1.70
C SER A 71 -6.10 -8.20 0.64
N ILE A 72 -6.39 -6.97 1.05
CA ILE A 72 -7.01 -5.93 0.23
C ILE A 72 -6.17 -4.66 0.31
N VAL A 73 -5.84 -4.07 -0.83
CA VAL A 73 -5.21 -2.75 -0.90
C VAL A 73 -6.30 -1.68 -0.85
N LEU A 74 -6.11 -0.68 0.01
CA LEU A 74 -7.08 0.38 0.28
C LEU A 74 -6.61 1.71 -0.33
N ALA A 75 -7.08 2.04 -1.54
CA ALA A 75 -6.62 3.27 -2.20
C ALA A 75 -7.13 4.55 -1.52
N GLU A 76 -8.31 4.50 -0.87
CA GLU A 76 -8.84 5.67 -0.15
C GLU A 76 -8.05 5.99 1.12
N GLN A 77 -7.18 5.07 1.55
CA GLN A 77 -6.30 5.28 2.71
C GLN A 77 -4.88 5.70 2.30
N ILE A 78 -4.70 6.15 1.07
CA ILE A 78 -3.39 6.62 0.59
C ILE A 78 -2.82 7.66 1.57
N ARG A 79 -1.54 7.50 1.92
CA ARG A 79 -0.90 8.42 2.85
C ARG A 79 0.61 8.48 2.63
N THR A 80 1.18 9.60 3.05
CA THR A 80 2.61 9.80 3.08
C THR A 80 3.12 9.51 4.49
N ILE A 81 4.15 8.69 4.58
CA ILE A 81 4.79 8.37 5.86
C ILE A 81 6.30 8.67 5.77
N ASP A 82 6.92 8.90 6.91
CA ASP A 82 8.38 8.98 7.01
C ASP A 82 8.95 7.58 6.75
N LYS A 83 10.05 7.50 6.01
CA LYS A 83 10.71 6.21 5.73
C LYS A 83 11.09 5.44 6.99
N ARG A 84 11.32 6.13 8.11
CA ARG A 84 11.63 5.49 9.40
C ARG A 84 10.47 4.66 9.96
N ARG A 85 9.26 4.84 9.45
CA ARG A 85 8.12 4.00 9.82
C ARG A 85 8.14 2.62 9.17
N LEU A 86 8.93 2.43 8.12
CA LEU A 86 9.05 1.14 7.46
C LEU A 86 9.78 0.15 8.37
N ARG A 87 9.29 -1.09 8.36
CA ARG A 87 9.87 -2.22 9.08
C ARG A 87 10.36 -3.25 8.06
N SER A 88 10.12 -4.52 8.28
CA SER A 88 10.62 -5.60 7.43
C SER A 88 10.08 -5.50 6.01
N TYR A 89 10.96 -5.73 5.05
CA TYR A 89 10.60 -5.91 3.64
C TYR A 89 9.85 -7.25 3.48
N ILE A 90 8.76 -7.23 2.74
CA ILE A 90 7.95 -8.43 2.50
C ILE A 90 8.25 -9.02 1.12
N GLY A 91 8.29 -8.20 0.10
CA GLY A 91 8.45 -8.60 -1.30
C GLY A 91 7.91 -7.52 -2.22
N SER A 92 7.58 -7.89 -3.45
CA SER A 92 7.04 -6.97 -4.45
C SER A 92 5.84 -7.58 -5.15
N LEU A 93 4.87 -6.75 -5.51
CA LEU A 93 3.76 -7.17 -6.37
C LEU A 93 4.22 -7.22 -7.83
N ASP A 94 3.62 -8.13 -8.60
CA ASP A 94 3.90 -8.24 -10.02
C ASP A 94 3.20 -7.13 -10.84
N ALA A 95 3.51 -7.09 -12.14
CA ALA A 95 2.99 -6.05 -13.03
C ALA A 95 1.46 -6.09 -13.14
N ASP A 96 0.85 -7.27 -13.14
CA ASP A 96 -0.61 -7.39 -13.25
C ASP A 96 -1.29 -6.85 -12.00
N ALA A 97 -0.79 -7.18 -10.82
CA ALA A 97 -1.29 -6.63 -9.56
C ALA A 97 -1.14 -5.11 -9.54
N MET A 98 0.00 -4.58 -9.98
CA MET A 98 0.22 -3.14 -10.02
C MET A 98 -0.70 -2.42 -10.99
N LYS A 99 -1.12 -3.05 -12.09
CA LYS A 99 -2.13 -2.46 -12.98
C LYS A 99 -3.48 -2.31 -12.27
N ARG A 100 -3.87 -3.29 -11.48
CA ARG A 100 -5.10 -3.20 -10.67
C ARG A 100 -4.99 -2.09 -9.63
N VAL A 101 -3.83 -1.97 -9.00
CA VAL A 101 -3.55 -0.89 -8.03
C VAL A 101 -3.64 0.48 -8.69
N ASP A 102 -3.02 0.65 -9.85
CA ASP A 102 -3.08 1.92 -10.59
C ASP A 102 -4.53 2.31 -10.90
N LYS A 103 -5.35 1.34 -11.27
CA LYS A 103 -6.77 1.57 -11.56
C LYS A 103 -7.52 2.10 -10.34
N ILE A 104 -7.34 1.50 -9.17
CA ILE A 104 -8.05 1.94 -7.97
C ILE A 104 -7.54 3.29 -7.46
N ILE A 105 -6.27 3.62 -7.67
CA ILE A 105 -5.74 4.95 -7.35
C ILE A 105 -6.42 6.00 -8.23
N LYS A 106 -6.52 5.74 -9.53
CA LYS A 106 -7.18 6.65 -10.46
C LYS A 106 -8.64 6.89 -10.07
N ILE A 107 -9.36 5.85 -9.70
CA ILE A 107 -10.75 5.95 -9.25
C ILE A 107 -10.83 6.77 -7.96
N SER A 108 -10.00 6.46 -6.98
CA SER A 108 -10.04 7.10 -5.66
C SER A 108 -9.72 8.59 -5.72
N LEU A 109 -8.79 8.99 -6.60
CA LEU A 109 -8.34 10.39 -6.72
C LEU A 109 -8.99 11.12 -7.90
N GLU A 110 -9.87 10.47 -8.64
CA GLU A 110 -10.55 11.02 -9.83
C GLU A 110 -9.55 11.55 -10.88
N VAL A 111 -8.51 10.78 -11.14
CA VAL A 111 -7.53 11.08 -12.22
C VAL A 111 -7.71 10.10 -13.36
N SER A 112 -7.59 10.60 -14.57
CA SER A 112 -7.75 9.79 -15.78
C SER A 112 -6.45 9.14 -16.25
#